data_30359bbf9f4cf53625d3d4824f3cb1a4
#
_entry.id   30359bbf9f4cf53625d3d4824f3cb1a4
#
_cell.length_a   1.000
_cell.length_b   1.000
_cell.length_c   1.000
_cell.angle_alpha   90.00
_cell.angle_beta   90.00
_cell.angle_gamma   90.00
#
_symmetry.space_group_name_H-M   'P 1'
#
loop_
_entity.id
_entity.type
_entity.pdbx_description
1 polymer ?
#
loop_
_entity_poly.entity_id
_entity_poly.type
_entity_poly.pdbx_seq_one_letter_code
_entity_poly.pdbx_strand_id
1 'polypeptide(L)'
;MSNAEIPIIDIAALTGSDQAAPQGLDQIAEKMHTACTGTGFFYVANHGISKDLVAEVFEANRRFHASPLEDKMRVKRNAWHRGYTPLASSTLKSSARFDSARLPNLLESISIRNELSPDDPVYKKVPLQGPNEWPDVPGFRATVERYVAAVTALGVKLLEPV
;
A
#
# COMPACT_ATOMS: atom_id res chain seq x y z
N MET A 1 11.06 26.75 -13.53
CA MET A 1 11.02 25.37 -12.99
C MET A 1 10.04 24.61 -13.84
N SER A 2 10.49 23.62 -14.63
CA SER A 2 9.59 22.78 -15.43
C SER A 2 8.72 21.99 -14.45
N ASN A 3 7.40 22.10 -14.56
CA ASN A 3 6.48 21.16 -13.93
C ASN A 3 6.76 19.79 -14.55
N ALA A 4 7.55 18.96 -13.87
CA ALA A 4 7.76 17.59 -14.30
C ALA A 4 6.42 16.86 -14.11
N GLU A 5 5.78 16.55 -15.22
CA GLU A 5 4.57 15.74 -15.22
C GLU A 5 4.91 14.31 -14.78
N ILE A 6 4.10 13.74 -13.88
CA ILE A 6 4.30 12.35 -13.45
C ILE A 6 3.95 11.44 -14.61
N PRO A 7 4.88 10.62 -15.13
CA PRO A 7 4.63 9.76 -16.26
C PRO A 7 3.62 8.67 -15.93
N ILE A 8 2.79 8.31 -16.93
CA ILE A 8 1.87 7.16 -16.90
C ILE A 8 2.45 6.08 -17.80
N ILE A 9 2.74 4.92 -17.23
CA ILE A 9 3.29 3.77 -17.97
C ILE A 9 2.19 2.74 -18.19
N ASP A 10 1.89 2.45 -19.44
CA ASP A 10 1.00 1.35 -19.79
C ASP A 10 1.74 0.02 -19.66
N ILE A 11 1.22 -0.85 -18.79
CA ILE A 11 1.80 -2.15 -18.49
C ILE A 11 0.93 -3.32 -18.97
N ALA A 12 0.07 -3.10 -19.95
CA ALA A 12 -0.79 -4.14 -20.53
C ALA A 12 0.00 -5.39 -20.95
N ALA A 13 1.22 -5.21 -21.48
CA ALA A 13 2.10 -6.31 -21.88
C ALA A 13 2.52 -7.22 -20.72
N LEU A 14 2.53 -6.71 -19.47
CA LEU A 14 2.82 -7.52 -18.26
C LEU A 14 1.58 -8.19 -17.68
N THR A 15 0.40 -7.66 -17.95
CA THR A 15 -0.86 -8.06 -17.31
C THR A 15 -1.85 -8.74 -18.23
N GLY A 16 -1.63 -8.68 -19.55
CA GLY A 16 -2.46 -9.33 -20.56
C GLY A 16 -2.46 -10.85 -20.46
N SER A 17 -3.48 -11.51 -21.03
CA SER A 17 -3.59 -12.97 -21.11
C SER A 17 -2.61 -13.61 -22.10
N ASP A 18 -2.11 -12.83 -23.05
CA ASP A 18 -1.08 -13.25 -23.99
C ASP A 18 0.31 -12.92 -23.41
N GLN A 19 1.24 -13.85 -23.54
CA GLN A 19 2.63 -13.61 -23.13
C GLN A 19 3.12 -12.32 -23.80
N ALA A 20 3.58 -11.38 -23.00
CA ALA A 20 4.08 -10.11 -23.50
C ALA A 20 5.14 -10.34 -24.57
N ALA A 21 5.00 -9.70 -25.72
CA ALA A 21 6.04 -9.72 -26.73
C ALA A 21 7.33 -9.13 -26.10
N PRO A 22 8.52 -9.74 -26.31
CA PRO A 22 9.77 -9.26 -25.74
C PRO A 22 10.01 -7.75 -25.92
N GLN A 23 9.65 -7.22 -27.09
CA GLN A 23 9.76 -5.80 -27.40
C GLN A 23 8.88 -4.90 -26.50
N GLY A 24 7.76 -5.40 -26.01
CA GLY A 24 6.89 -4.66 -25.08
C GLY A 24 7.49 -4.54 -23.68
N LEU A 25 8.22 -5.55 -23.21
CA LEU A 25 8.90 -5.53 -21.89
C LEU A 25 10.05 -4.54 -21.88
N ASP A 26 10.90 -4.53 -22.93
CA ASP A 26 12.02 -3.60 -23.05
C ASP A 26 11.55 -2.13 -23.00
N GLN A 27 10.42 -1.80 -23.69
CA GLN A 27 9.86 -0.48 -23.66
C GLN A 27 9.32 -0.09 -22.28
N ILE A 28 8.72 -1.04 -21.57
CA ILE A 28 8.26 -0.81 -20.18
C ILE A 28 9.48 -0.57 -19.28
N ALA A 29 10.54 -1.39 -19.38
CA ALA A 29 11.77 -1.23 -18.63
C ALA A 29 12.41 0.14 -18.83
N GLU A 30 12.55 0.58 -20.08
CA GLU A 30 13.11 1.90 -20.42
C GLU A 30 12.28 3.05 -19.82
N LYS A 31 10.95 2.98 -19.93
CA LYS A 31 10.05 4.00 -19.34
C LYS A 31 10.15 4.00 -17.81
N MET A 32 10.19 2.83 -17.19
CA MET A 32 10.35 2.71 -15.74
C MET A 32 11.72 3.26 -15.29
N HIS A 33 12.80 2.93 -15.98
CA HIS A 33 14.12 3.46 -15.70
C HIS A 33 14.15 4.99 -15.80
N THR A 34 13.60 5.54 -16.88
CA THR A 34 13.52 7.00 -17.09
C THR A 34 12.71 7.68 -15.99
N ALA A 35 11.58 7.10 -15.61
CA ALA A 35 10.74 7.63 -14.54
C ALA A 35 11.47 7.58 -13.17
N CYS A 36 12.09 6.44 -12.84
CA CYS A 36 12.78 6.25 -11.57
C CYS A 36 14.01 7.16 -11.42
N THR A 37 14.75 7.37 -12.51
CA THR A 37 15.93 8.25 -12.50
C THR A 37 15.59 9.74 -12.62
N GLY A 38 14.42 10.08 -13.16
CA GLY A 38 13.93 11.45 -13.33
C GLY A 38 13.04 11.91 -12.17
N THR A 39 11.76 11.60 -12.21
CA THR A 39 10.76 12.01 -11.21
C THR A 39 10.82 11.21 -9.92
N GLY A 40 11.35 9.97 -9.95
CA GLY A 40 11.40 9.03 -8.83
C GLY A 40 10.12 8.20 -8.65
N PHE A 41 9.06 8.45 -9.43
CA PHE A 41 7.78 7.72 -9.38
C PHE A 41 6.99 7.87 -10.68
N PHE A 42 6.02 6.99 -10.87
CA PHE A 42 5.14 6.95 -12.03
C PHE A 42 3.78 6.35 -11.68
N TYR A 43 2.79 6.60 -12.52
CA TYR A 43 1.53 5.87 -12.50
C TYR A 43 1.59 4.69 -13.46
N VAL A 44 0.84 3.62 -13.15
CA VAL A 44 0.64 2.48 -14.05
C VAL A 44 -0.78 2.47 -14.61
N ALA A 45 -0.91 2.24 -15.91
CA ALA A 45 -2.17 2.00 -16.58
C ALA A 45 -2.26 0.53 -17.01
N ASN A 46 -3.49 0.03 -17.18
CA ASN A 46 -3.79 -1.34 -17.60
C ASN A 46 -3.16 -2.42 -16.69
N HIS A 47 -3.16 -2.15 -15.38
CA HIS A 47 -2.55 -2.98 -14.35
C HIS A 47 -3.31 -4.27 -14.03
N GLY A 48 -4.46 -4.53 -14.63
CA GLY A 48 -5.23 -5.76 -14.50
C GLY A 48 -5.99 -5.95 -13.18
N ILE A 49 -5.84 -5.06 -12.20
CA ILE A 49 -6.63 -5.14 -10.95
C ILE A 49 -8.04 -4.63 -11.25
N SER A 50 -9.05 -5.44 -10.88
CA SER A 50 -10.45 -5.10 -11.10
C SER A 50 -10.82 -3.75 -10.45
N LYS A 51 -11.53 -2.91 -11.19
CA LYS A 51 -12.08 -1.64 -10.67
C LYS A 51 -13.05 -1.89 -9.51
N ASP A 52 -13.80 -2.99 -9.57
CA ASP A 52 -14.74 -3.36 -8.52
C ASP A 52 -13.99 -3.70 -7.21
N LEU A 53 -12.88 -4.45 -7.30
CA LEU A 53 -12.04 -4.74 -6.14
C LEU A 53 -11.44 -3.47 -5.54
N VAL A 54 -11.01 -2.54 -6.38
CA VAL A 54 -10.53 -1.22 -5.91
C VAL A 54 -11.66 -0.46 -5.21
N ALA A 55 -12.86 -0.41 -5.79
CA ALA A 55 -14.02 0.23 -5.17
C ALA A 55 -14.40 -0.43 -3.83
N GLU A 56 -14.41 -1.76 -3.78
CA GLU A 56 -14.70 -2.52 -2.56
C GLU A 56 -13.71 -2.23 -1.42
N VAL A 57 -12.41 -2.12 -1.71
CA VAL A 57 -11.41 -1.83 -0.67
C VAL A 57 -11.53 -0.40 -0.17
N PHE A 58 -11.81 0.57 -1.06
CA PHE A 58 -12.09 1.95 -0.65
C PHE A 58 -13.34 2.01 0.23
N GLU A 59 -14.41 1.31 -0.12
CA GLU A 59 -15.65 1.28 0.67
C GLU A 59 -15.43 0.59 2.01
N ALA A 60 -14.69 -0.51 2.06
CA ALA A 60 -14.33 -1.18 3.31
C ALA A 60 -13.55 -0.23 4.23
N ASN A 61 -12.56 0.48 3.68
CA ASN A 61 -11.77 1.48 4.41
C ASN A 61 -12.65 2.64 4.91
N ARG A 62 -13.56 3.16 4.08
CA ARG A 62 -14.51 4.22 4.46
C ARG A 62 -15.39 3.77 5.62
N ARG A 63 -15.95 2.56 5.58
CA ARG A 63 -16.78 2.01 6.66
C ARG A 63 -16.01 1.88 7.96
N PHE A 64 -14.78 1.39 7.89
CA PHE A 64 -13.92 1.30 9.07
C PHE A 64 -13.66 2.69 9.69
N HIS A 65 -13.26 3.68 8.90
CA HIS A 65 -12.96 5.02 9.43
C HIS A 65 -14.19 5.78 9.88
N ALA A 66 -15.38 5.45 9.36
CA ALA A 66 -16.66 6.00 9.81
C ALA A 66 -17.19 5.35 11.12
N SER A 67 -16.61 4.22 11.57
CA SER A 67 -17.04 3.57 12.81
C SER A 67 -16.65 4.37 14.04
N PRO A 68 -17.33 4.15 15.18
CA PRO A 68 -17.01 4.81 16.44
C PRO A 68 -15.54 4.64 16.83
N LEU A 69 -14.98 5.66 17.50
CA LEU A 69 -13.57 5.60 17.92
C LEU A 69 -13.30 4.39 18.82
N GLU A 70 -14.26 4.01 19.67
CA GLU A 70 -14.15 2.85 20.55
C GLU A 70 -13.89 1.56 19.75
N ASP A 71 -14.63 1.35 18.66
CA ASP A 71 -14.46 0.16 17.81
C ASP A 71 -13.12 0.18 17.08
N LYS A 72 -12.70 1.34 16.57
CA LYS A 72 -11.37 1.52 15.96
C LYS A 72 -10.25 1.25 16.97
N MET A 73 -10.43 1.65 18.23
CA MET A 73 -9.43 1.44 19.28
C MET A 73 -9.29 0.00 19.73
N ARG A 74 -10.26 -0.89 19.46
CA ARG A 74 -10.12 -2.34 19.71
C ARG A 74 -9.00 -2.98 18.89
N VAL A 75 -8.72 -2.39 17.72
CA VAL A 75 -7.64 -2.81 16.83
C VAL A 75 -6.49 -1.79 16.81
N LYS A 76 -6.24 -1.16 17.97
CA LYS A 76 -5.14 -0.21 18.12
C LYS A 76 -3.80 -0.84 17.70
N ARG A 77 -2.95 -0.03 17.08
CA ARG A 77 -1.61 -0.41 16.64
C ARG A 77 -0.83 -1.16 17.71
N ASN A 78 -0.41 -2.35 17.36
CA ASN A 78 0.34 -3.25 18.23
C ASN A 78 1.86 -3.02 18.15
N ALA A 79 2.64 -3.81 18.91
CA ALA A 79 4.11 -3.74 18.96
C ALA A 79 4.78 -4.06 17.62
N TRP A 80 4.11 -4.75 16.70
CA TRP A 80 4.59 -5.03 15.34
C TRP A 80 4.15 -4.00 14.31
N HIS A 81 3.67 -2.83 14.78
CA HIS A 81 3.23 -1.72 13.94
C HIS A 81 2.09 -2.08 12.98
N ARG A 82 1.14 -2.88 13.44
CA ARG A 82 -0.09 -3.25 12.72
C ARG A 82 -1.30 -2.78 13.51
N GLY A 83 -2.35 -2.39 12.80
CA GLY A 83 -3.58 -1.89 13.40
C GLY A 83 -3.76 -0.39 13.29
N TYR A 84 -4.74 0.13 14.02
CA TYR A 84 -5.21 1.50 13.96
C TYR A 84 -4.32 2.49 14.71
N THR A 85 -3.99 3.56 14.04
CA THR A 85 -3.30 4.73 14.61
C THR A 85 -4.29 5.88 14.68
N PRO A 86 -4.64 6.37 15.89
CA PRO A 86 -5.62 7.45 16.05
C PRO A 86 -5.15 8.79 15.50
N LEU A 87 -6.12 9.65 15.17
CA LEU A 87 -5.86 11.03 14.81
C LEU A 87 -5.01 11.72 15.89
N ALA A 88 -4.09 12.57 15.48
CA ALA A 88 -3.23 13.35 16.36
C ALA A 88 -2.36 12.54 17.35
N SER A 89 -2.20 11.24 17.13
CA SER A 89 -1.41 10.36 18.02
C SER A 89 0.10 10.40 17.75
N SER A 90 0.54 11.03 16.67
CA SER A 90 1.95 11.18 16.32
C SER A 90 2.30 12.63 16.05
N THR A 91 3.49 13.03 16.46
CA THR A 91 4.07 14.35 16.16
C THR A 91 5.33 14.15 15.34
N LEU A 92 5.49 14.92 14.28
CA LEU A 92 6.76 14.95 13.56
C LEU A 92 7.85 15.43 14.52
N LYS A 93 8.93 14.67 14.64
CA LYS A 93 10.11 15.15 15.36
C LYS A 93 10.65 16.37 14.60
N SER A 94 10.94 17.44 15.33
CA SER A 94 11.59 18.60 14.74
C SER A 94 12.86 18.17 14.01
N SER A 95 13.01 18.63 12.79
CA SER A 95 14.29 18.55 12.08
C SER A 95 14.95 19.92 12.13
N ALA A 96 16.27 19.99 11.91
CA ALA A 96 17.01 21.27 11.86
C ALA A 96 16.42 22.29 10.86
N ARG A 97 15.55 21.84 9.93
CA ARG A 97 14.83 22.67 8.96
C ARG A 97 13.46 23.14 9.42
N PHE A 98 12.84 22.47 10.41
CA PHE A 98 11.45 22.69 10.82
C PHE A 98 11.36 22.67 12.35
N ASP A 99 11.83 23.71 12.99
CA ASP A 99 11.82 23.85 14.46
C ASP A 99 10.40 24.08 15.03
N SER A 100 9.43 24.33 14.16
CA SER A 100 8.05 24.69 14.52
C SER A 100 7.03 23.55 14.41
N ALA A 101 7.41 22.36 13.98
CA ALA A 101 6.48 21.24 13.81
C ALA A 101 6.13 20.55 15.14
N ARG A 102 5.54 21.30 16.07
CA ARG A 102 5.02 20.77 17.33
C ARG A 102 3.55 20.32 17.25
N LEU A 103 2.91 20.53 16.09
CA LEU A 103 1.52 20.14 15.90
C LEU A 103 1.43 18.63 15.58
N PRO A 104 0.47 17.92 16.16
CA PRO A 104 0.24 16.53 15.87
C PRO A 104 -0.21 16.33 14.43
N ASN A 105 0.10 15.20 13.84
CA ASN A 105 -0.40 14.81 12.53
C ASN A 105 -1.92 14.66 12.56
N LEU A 106 -2.59 15.38 11.68
CA LEU A 106 -4.04 15.26 11.47
C LEU A 106 -4.36 14.10 10.52
N LEU A 107 -3.86 12.92 10.85
CA LEU A 107 -4.02 11.69 10.10
C LEU A 107 -4.42 10.57 11.05
N GLU A 108 -5.44 9.81 10.68
CA GLU A 108 -5.70 8.49 11.23
C GLU A 108 -5.46 7.42 10.15
N SER A 109 -5.06 6.23 10.53
CA SER A 109 -4.75 5.16 9.58
C SER A 109 -4.90 3.77 10.20
N ILE A 110 -5.15 2.77 9.34
CA ILE A 110 -5.00 1.38 9.72
C ILE A 110 -3.86 0.75 8.91
N SER A 111 -2.91 0.11 9.60
CA SER A 111 -1.76 -0.54 8.98
C SER A 111 -1.97 -2.05 8.93
N ILE A 112 -2.12 -2.57 7.71
CA ILE A 112 -2.18 -4.01 7.42
C ILE A 112 -0.93 -4.38 6.62
N ARG A 113 -0.33 -5.52 6.95
CA ARG A 113 0.86 -6.06 6.27
C ARG A 113 0.62 -7.51 5.91
N ASN A 114 1.61 -8.16 5.30
CA ASN A 114 1.54 -9.59 5.01
C ASN A 114 1.20 -10.36 6.28
N GLU A 115 0.17 -11.20 6.21
CA GLU A 115 -0.19 -12.11 7.30
C GLU A 115 0.84 -13.23 7.36
N LEU A 116 1.37 -13.46 8.55
CA LEU A 116 2.30 -14.56 8.79
C LEU A 116 1.59 -15.68 9.53
N SER A 117 1.89 -16.93 9.16
CA SER A 117 1.44 -18.07 9.95
C SER A 117 2.05 -18.01 11.36
N PRO A 118 1.33 -18.41 12.41
CA PRO A 118 1.92 -18.60 13.73
C PRO A 118 3.11 -19.57 13.75
N ASP A 119 3.16 -20.49 12.78
CA ASP A 119 4.26 -21.48 12.62
C ASP A 119 5.46 -20.91 11.87
N ASP A 120 5.36 -19.70 11.32
CA ASP A 120 6.48 -19.06 10.62
C ASP A 120 7.63 -18.79 11.63
N PRO A 121 8.87 -19.18 11.30
CA PRO A 121 10.01 -19.04 12.22
C PRO A 121 10.29 -17.58 12.62
N VAL A 122 9.86 -16.60 11.85
CA VAL A 122 10.03 -15.15 12.17
C VAL A 122 8.84 -14.55 12.92
N TYR A 123 7.70 -15.28 13.02
CA TYR A 123 6.49 -14.79 13.67
C TYR A 123 6.76 -14.38 15.13
N LYS A 124 6.49 -13.11 15.45
CA LYS A 124 6.75 -12.47 16.74
C LYS A 124 8.20 -12.51 17.25
N LYS A 125 9.15 -13.07 16.50
CA LYS A 125 10.56 -13.15 16.89
C LYS A 125 11.42 -12.08 16.22
N VAL A 126 11.02 -11.61 15.04
CA VAL A 126 11.71 -10.57 14.30
C VAL A 126 10.91 -9.26 14.42
N PRO A 127 11.55 -8.10 14.54
CA PRO A 127 10.84 -6.81 14.52
C PRO A 127 9.90 -6.67 13.34
N LEU A 128 8.71 -6.12 13.58
CA LEU A 128 7.66 -5.90 12.58
C LEU A 128 7.03 -7.18 11.97
N GLN A 129 7.39 -8.36 12.45
CA GLN A 129 6.87 -9.65 11.99
C GLN A 129 5.88 -10.24 13.02
N GLY A 130 4.64 -9.82 12.95
CA GLY A 130 3.59 -10.26 13.87
C GLY A 130 2.20 -10.21 13.22
N PRO A 131 1.15 -10.52 13.98
CA PRO A 131 -0.22 -10.59 13.48
C PRO A 131 -0.76 -9.22 13.09
N ASN A 132 -1.65 -9.18 12.10
CA ASN A 132 -2.49 -8.04 11.84
C ASN A 132 -3.58 -7.90 12.91
N GLU A 133 -4.03 -6.67 13.14
CA GLU A 133 -5.21 -6.36 13.92
C GLU A 133 -6.37 -6.12 12.93
N TRP A 134 -7.33 -7.05 12.92
CA TRP A 134 -8.45 -7.00 11.99
C TRP A 134 -9.68 -6.41 12.65
N PRO A 135 -10.26 -5.33 12.11
CA PRO A 135 -11.48 -4.74 12.65
C PRO A 135 -12.69 -5.63 12.39
N ASP A 136 -13.65 -5.57 13.32
CA ASP A 136 -14.95 -6.24 13.19
C ASP A 136 -15.89 -5.42 12.27
N VAL A 137 -15.48 -5.29 11.02
CA VAL A 137 -16.28 -4.65 9.95
C VAL A 137 -16.61 -5.73 8.91
N PRO A 138 -17.89 -6.00 8.64
CA PRO A 138 -18.27 -7.09 7.75
C PRO A 138 -17.56 -7.03 6.39
N GLY A 139 -16.87 -8.12 6.03
CA GLY A 139 -16.15 -8.25 4.77
C GLY A 139 -14.81 -7.50 4.68
N PHE A 140 -14.44 -6.67 5.66
CA PHE A 140 -13.21 -5.87 5.63
C PHE A 140 -11.98 -6.73 5.37
N ARG A 141 -11.75 -7.75 6.20
CA ARG A 141 -10.59 -8.62 6.09
C ARG A 141 -10.51 -9.30 4.72
N ALA A 142 -11.58 -9.96 4.30
CA ALA A 142 -11.61 -10.69 3.03
C ALA A 142 -11.36 -9.77 1.82
N THR A 143 -11.90 -8.56 1.82
CA THR A 143 -11.68 -7.58 0.75
C THR A 143 -10.23 -7.08 0.74
N VAL A 144 -9.68 -6.75 1.91
CA VAL A 144 -8.29 -6.26 2.03
C VAL A 144 -7.30 -7.36 1.64
N GLU A 145 -7.49 -8.60 2.09
CA GLU A 145 -6.63 -9.74 1.72
C GLU A 145 -6.62 -9.98 0.20
N ARG A 146 -7.79 -9.95 -0.47
CA ARG A 146 -7.86 -10.06 -1.94
C ARG A 146 -7.12 -8.92 -2.64
N TYR A 147 -7.29 -7.69 -2.16
CA TYR A 147 -6.61 -6.53 -2.73
C TYR A 147 -5.10 -6.60 -2.53
N VAL A 148 -4.63 -6.94 -1.34
CA VAL A 148 -3.20 -7.13 -1.04
C VAL A 148 -2.59 -8.21 -1.92
N ALA A 149 -3.27 -9.34 -2.11
CA ALA A 149 -2.82 -10.40 -3.00
C ALA A 149 -2.68 -9.90 -4.45
N ALA A 150 -3.68 -9.17 -4.96
CA ALA A 150 -3.65 -8.62 -6.32
C ALA A 150 -2.52 -7.59 -6.51
N VAL A 151 -2.32 -6.67 -5.56
CA VAL A 151 -1.25 -5.66 -5.63
C VAL A 151 0.12 -6.30 -5.48
N THR A 152 0.26 -7.31 -4.62
CA THR A 152 1.52 -8.04 -4.46
C THR A 152 1.90 -8.77 -5.76
N ALA A 153 0.94 -9.47 -6.38
CA ALA A 153 1.17 -10.12 -7.67
C ALA A 153 1.56 -9.11 -8.77
N LEU A 154 0.92 -7.95 -8.80
CA LEU A 154 1.30 -6.87 -9.70
C LEU A 154 2.73 -6.36 -9.41
N GLY A 155 3.08 -6.17 -8.13
CA GLY A 155 4.41 -5.73 -7.73
C GLY A 155 5.51 -6.69 -8.18
N VAL A 156 5.28 -8.01 -8.08
CA VAL A 156 6.21 -9.03 -8.58
C VAL A 156 6.38 -8.91 -10.10
N LYS A 157 5.29 -8.78 -10.85
CA LYS A 157 5.35 -8.59 -12.31
C LYS A 157 6.11 -7.34 -12.72
N LEU A 158 6.00 -6.25 -11.97
CA LEU A 158 6.74 -5.02 -12.25
C LEU A 158 8.25 -5.15 -12.05
N LEU A 159 8.74 -6.20 -11.40
CA LEU A 159 10.16 -6.49 -11.26
C LEU A 159 10.73 -7.31 -12.43
N GLU A 160 9.88 -7.91 -13.27
CA GLU A 160 10.33 -8.74 -14.40
C GLU A 160 11.11 -7.97 -15.49
N PRO A 161 10.77 -6.70 -15.80
CA PRO A 161 11.48 -5.90 -16.80
C PRO A 161 12.76 -5.22 -16.29
N VAL A 162 13.06 -5.27 -15.00
CA VAL A 162 14.14 -4.49 -14.36
C VAL A 162 15.48 -5.23 -14.33
#